data_c8020f245b5d4e4bbf7ba9f21760881e
#
_entry.id   c8020f245b5d4e4bbf7ba9f21760881e
#
_cell.length_a   1.000
_cell.length_b   1.000
_cell.length_c   1.000
_cell.angle_alpha   90.00
_cell.angle_beta   90.00
_cell.angle_gamma   90.00
#
_symmetry.space_group_name_H-M   'P 1'
#
loop_
_entity.id
_entity.type
_entity.pdbx_description
1 polymer ?
#
loop_
_entity_poly.entity_id
_entity_poly.type
_entity_poly.pdbx_seq_one_letter_code
_entity_poly.pdbx_strand_id
1 'polypeptide(L)'
;MNVVDRVSLDIGGRMNICVFGAGAIGGYVGAMLNKGGADVSLIARGAHLEAIQKNGIKVMFKDGSEVVEKMEATDTPSDLGHQDYVIVALKAHQAWQTAENITPLLGPDTAVVTMQNGIPWWYFHGFEGQYAGLQLQSVDPDGKQWSIIGPERAIGATVYPATEITEPGVIKHIYGDKFGFGEPDRSESARVKALIGAFEAGGLKARFYPEIRNNIWLKLWGNLCFNPISALTGATLDVVATDSGTRGVARAMMEEAEKIARRIGVHFRVDITRRIDGAASVGAHRTSMLQDIDKGRPIELDALLGVVQEMARIVDVETPAIDTVLALAKQRGRTQGVYPVFPELEEEDEVLTVD
;
A
#
# COMPACT_ATOMS: atom_id res chain seq x y z
N MET A 1 -3.59 -43.42 17.13
CA MET A 1 -4.05 -42.47 18.19
C MET A 1 -3.57 -41.10 17.77
N ASN A 2 -4.46 -40.37 17.15
CA ASN A 2 -4.15 -39.06 16.57
C ASN A 2 -4.19 -37.99 17.67
N VAL A 3 -3.05 -37.40 17.94
CA VAL A 3 -2.95 -36.18 18.72
C VAL A 3 -3.28 -35.03 17.76
N VAL A 4 -4.52 -34.56 17.82
CA VAL A 4 -4.91 -33.29 17.18
C VAL A 4 -4.55 -32.23 18.21
N ASP A 5 -3.45 -31.52 17.94
CA ASP A 5 -3.08 -30.33 18.71
C ASP A 5 -4.19 -29.28 18.51
N ARG A 6 -5.01 -29.18 19.54
CA ARG A 6 -5.89 -28.02 19.74
C ARG A 6 -5.00 -26.84 20.16
N VAL A 7 -4.60 -26.01 19.23
CA VAL A 7 -4.23 -24.64 19.58
C VAL A 7 -5.52 -23.95 20.01
N SER A 8 -5.77 -23.94 21.31
CA SER A 8 -6.80 -23.10 21.90
C SER A 8 -6.31 -21.65 21.77
N LEU A 9 -6.85 -20.93 20.79
CA LEU A 9 -6.87 -19.48 20.88
C LEU A 9 -7.62 -19.13 22.16
N ASP A 10 -6.92 -18.52 23.08
CA ASP A 10 -7.50 -17.99 24.32
C ASP A 10 -8.44 -16.83 23.91
N ILE A 11 -9.74 -17.13 23.81
CA ILE A 11 -10.79 -16.21 23.34
C ILE A 11 -11.16 -15.22 24.47
N GLY A 12 -10.26 -14.92 25.39
CA GLY A 12 -10.46 -14.02 26.51
C GLY A 12 -9.83 -12.62 26.39
N GLY A 13 -8.89 -12.42 25.47
CA GLY A 13 -8.22 -11.13 25.26
C GLY A 13 -8.72 -10.38 24.03
N ARG A 14 -8.81 -9.05 24.10
CA ARG A 14 -8.99 -8.22 22.89
C ARG A 14 -7.75 -8.32 22.02
N MET A 15 -7.93 -8.32 20.70
CA MET A 15 -6.84 -8.30 19.74
C MET A 15 -6.14 -6.93 19.78
N ASN A 16 -4.84 -6.90 20.08
CA ASN A 16 -4.03 -5.69 20.14
C ASN A 16 -3.53 -5.35 18.74
N ILE A 17 -3.96 -4.21 18.22
CA ILE A 17 -3.63 -3.76 16.85
C ILE A 17 -3.02 -2.38 16.90
N CYS A 18 -1.75 -2.26 16.49
CA CYS A 18 -1.16 -0.95 16.25
C CYS A 18 -1.33 -0.55 14.78
N VAL A 19 -1.97 0.59 14.52
CA VAL A 19 -1.95 1.20 13.19
C VAL A 19 -0.77 2.17 13.10
N PHE A 20 0.27 1.73 12.42
CA PHE A 20 1.50 2.50 12.22
C PHE A 20 1.34 3.48 11.06
N GLY A 21 0.95 4.71 11.41
CA GLY A 21 0.60 5.79 10.49
C GLY A 21 -0.90 6.07 10.45
N ALA A 22 -1.39 6.88 11.39
CA ALA A 22 -2.79 7.32 11.47
C ALA A 22 -3.14 8.37 10.40
N GLY A 23 -2.67 8.18 9.15
CA GLY A 23 -3.07 8.97 7.99
C GLY A 23 -4.54 8.75 7.61
N ALA A 24 -4.94 9.20 6.41
CA ALA A 24 -6.32 9.09 5.97
C ALA A 24 -6.85 7.65 5.99
N ILE A 25 -6.08 6.69 5.45
CA ILE A 25 -6.44 5.27 5.46
C ILE A 25 -6.24 4.65 6.85
N GLY A 26 -5.07 4.87 7.46
CA GLY A 26 -4.75 4.25 8.76
C GLY A 26 -5.71 4.71 9.86
N GLY A 27 -6.02 6.00 9.91
CA GLY A 27 -6.97 6.51 10.88
C GLY A 27 -8.40 6.00 10.65
N TYR A 28 -8.84 5.89 9.38
CA TYR A 28 -10.12 5.26 9.05
C TYR A 28 -10.19 3.81 9.52
N VAL A 29 -9.17 3.03 9.19
CA VAL A 29 -9.08 1.61 9.58
C VAL A 29 -9.01 1.48 11.10
N GLY A 30 -8.17 2.26 11.77
CA GLY A 30 -8.06 2.24 13.23
C GLY A 30 -9.38 2.53 13.93
N ALA A 31 -10.10 3.56 13.49
CA ALA A 31 -11.41 3.90 14.05
C ALA A 31 -12.43 2.75 13.87
N MET A 32 -12.47 2.14 12.69
CA MET A 32 -13.41 1.07 12.42
C MET A 32 -13.07 -0.22 13.17
N LEU A 33 -11.79 -0.58 13.31
CA LEU A 33 -11.35 -1.73 14.10
C LEU A 33 -11.64 -1.55 15.59
N ASN A 34 -11.39 -0.33 16.15
CA ASN A 34 -11.71 -0.04 17.55
C ASN A 34 -13.22 -0.12 17.81
N LYS A 35 -14.03 0.44 16.91
CA LYS A 35 -15.48 0.28 16.93
C LYS A 35 -15.92 -1.18 16.89
N GLY A 36 -15.18 -2.03 16.17
CA GLY A 36 -15.40 -3.47 16.07
C GLY A 36 -15.00 -4.27 17.32
N GLY A 37 -14.39 -3.62 18.32
CA GLY A 37 -14.02 -4.23 19.60
C GLY A 37 -12.58 -4.68 19.73
N ALA A 38 -11.72 -4.42 18.71
CA ALA A 38 -10.28 -4.59 18.86
C ALA A 38 -9.71 -3.54 19.83
N ASP A 39 -8.57 -3.83 20.45
CA ASP A 39 -7.80 -2.85 21.21
C ASP A 39 -6.81 -2.18 20.26
N VAL A 40 -7.14 -0.95 19.85
CA VAL A 40 -6.40 -0.27 18.79
C VAL A 40 -5.57 0.87 19.36
N SER A 41 -4.31 0.91 18.97
CA SER A 41 -3.42 2.04 19.17
C SER A 41 -3.01 2.67 17.84
N LEU A 42 -2.76 3.97 17.83
CA LEU A 42 -2.39 4.74 16.64
C LEU A 42 -1.00 5.37 16.79
N ILE A 43 -0.16 5.18 15.79
CA ILE A 43 1.05 5.99 15.66
C ILE A 43 0.74 7.20 14.77
N ALA A 44 0.82 8.39 15.35
CA ALA A 44 0.56 9.67 14.70
C ALA A 44 1.59 10.72 15.14
N ARG A 45 1.61 11.89 14.51
CA ARG A 45 2.56 12.97 14.82
C ARG A 45 1.91 14.36 14.77
N GLY A 46 2.51 15.31 15.49
CA GLY A 46 2.15 16.74 15.46
C GLY A 46 0.69 17.02 15.74
N ALA A 47 0.13 18.05 15.12
CA ALA A 47 -1.24 18.50 15.35
C ALA A 47 -2.31 17.40 15.16
N HIS A 48 -2.03 16.40 14.30
CA HIS A 48 -2.94 15.26 14.11
C HIS A 48 -2.97 14.36 15.36
N LEU A 49 -1.81 14.08 15.95
CA LEU A 49 -1.71 13.33 17.21
C LEU A 49 -2.41 14.08 18.36
N GLU A 50 -2.08 15.36 18.54
CA GLU A 50 -2.69 16.20 19.60
C GLU A 50 -4.23 16.21 19.53
N ALA A 51 -4.76 16.32 18.30
CA ALA A 51 -6.20 16.29 18.07
C ALA A 51 -6.82 14.93 18.42
N ILE A 52 -6.16 13.82 18.04
CA ILE A 52 -6.63 12.46 18.35
C ILE A 52 -6.58 12.21 19.86
N GLN A 53 -5.52 12.59 20.54
CA GLN A 53 -5.39 12.43 22.00
C GLN A 53 -6.46 13.21 22.75
N LYS A 54 -6.79 14.42 22.30
CA LYS A 54 -7.77 15.28 22.95
C LYS A 54 -9.21 14.87 22.68
N ASN A 55 -9.53 14.58 21.41
CA ASN A 55 -10.91 14.45 20.93
C ASN A 55 -11.28 13.03 20.47
N GLY A 56 -10.30 12.14 20.31
CA GLY A 56 -10.44 10.89 19.55
C GLY A 56 -10.30 11.13 18.06
N ILE A 57 -10.40 10.06 17.28
CA ILE A 57 -10.41 10.13 15.81
C ILE A 57 -11.86 10.14 15.32
N LYS A 58 -12.16 11.08 14.43
CA LYS A 58 -13.49 11.24 13.84
C LYS A 58 -13.48 10.79 12.39
N VAL A 59 -14.43 9.94 12.02
CA VAL A 59 -14.68 9.54 10.62
C VAL A 59 -16.04 10.06 10.20
N MET A 60 -16.07 10.86 9.13
CA MET A 60 -17.29 11.40 8.52
C MET A 60 -17.63 10.64 7.25
N PHE A 61 -18.85 10.14 7.12
CA PHE A 61 -19.32 9.42 5.94
C PHE A 61 -20.14 10.33 5.00
N LYS A 62 -20.29 9.87 3.76
CA LYS A 62 -21.00 10.62 2.71
C LYS A 62 -22.49 10.84 3.02
N ASP A 63 -23.10 9.94 3.76
CA ASP A 63 -24.51 10.02 4.20
C ASP A 63 -24.74 10.95 5.39
N GLY A 64 -23.70 11.61 5.89
CA GLY A 64 -23.74 12.50 7.04
C GLY A 64 -23.55 11.79 8.37
N SER A 65 -23.46 10.48 8.41
CA SER A 65 -23.14 9.75 9.63
C SER A 65 -21.68 9.96 10.04
N GLU A 66 -21.42 9.83 11.35
CA GLU A 66 -20.09 10.01 11.93
C GLU A 66 -19.78 8.86 12.90
N VAL A 67 -18.50 8.52 12.98
CA VAL A 67 -17.94 7.64 14.01
C VAL A 67 -16.84 8.41 14.72
N VAL A 68 -16.89 8.44 16.05
CA VAL A 68 -15.84 9.03 16.89
C VAL A 68 -15.35 7.97 17.85
N GLU A 69 -14.07 7.64 17.75
CA GLU A 69 -13.44 6.63 18.57
C GLU A 69 -12.28 7.22 19.37
N LYS A 70 -12.24 6.88 20.66
CA LYS A 70 -11.12 7.21 21.54
C LYS A 70 -10.27 5.97 21.71
N MET A 71 -9.00 6.10 21.44
CA MET A 71 -8.02 5.02 21.56
C MET A 71 -6.67 5.63 21.89
N GLU A 72 -5.74 4.80 22.32
CA GLU A 72 -4.38 5.22 22.58
C GLU A 72 -3.73 5.75 21.29
N ALA A 73 -3.05 6.89 21.39
CA ALA A 73 -2.31 7.47 20.26
C ALA A 73 -1.01 8.08 20.78
N THR A 74 0.09 7.75 20.13
CA THR A 74 1.43 8.23 20.47
C THR A 74 2.28 8.42 19.23
N ASP A 75 3.38 9.15 19.34
CA ASP A 75 4.47 9.18 18.35
C ASP A 75 5.65 8.28 18.74
N THR A 76 5.56 7.63 19.88
CA THR A 76 6.60 6.81 20.51
C THR A 76 6.17 5.34 20.56
N PRO A 77 6.49 4.52 19.53
CA PRO A 77 6.02 3.12 19.45
C PRO A 77 6.39 2.26 20.67
N SER A 78 7.50 2.55 21.34
CA SER A 78 7.94 1.80 22.54
C SER A 78 6.96 1.90 23.72
N ASP A 79 6.05 2.87 23.72
CA ASP A 79 5.06 3.01 24.80
C ASP A 79 3.98 1.91 24.74
N LEU A 80 3.78 1.31 23.54
CA LEU A 80 2.65 0.41 23.26
C LEU A 80 2.96 -1.08 23.55
N GLY A 81 4.24 -1.47 23.62
CA GLY A 81 4.63 -2.88 23.74
C GLY A 81 4.26 -3.75 22.55
N HIS A 82 4.38 -5.07 22.71
CA HIS A 82 4.13 -6.02 21.62
C HIS A 82 2.66 -6.03 21.21
N GLN A 83 2.42 -6.14 19.91
CA GLN A 83 1.10 -6.17 19.30
C GLN A 83 0.83 -7.52 18.62
N ASP A 84 -0.45 -7.90 18.50
CA ASP A 84 -0.83 -9.04 17.66
C ASP A 84 -0.68 -8.71 16.18
N TYR A 85 -1.06 -7.46 15.82
CA TYR A 85 -0.91 -6.95 14.45
C TYR A 85 -0.34 -5.54 14.45
N VAL A 86 0.58 -5.31 13.52
CA VAL A 86 1.02 -3.96 13.15
C VAL A 86 0.56 -3.68 11.72
N ILE A 87 -0.38 -2.74 11.56
CA ILE A 87 -0.89 -2.32 10.26
C ILE A 87 -0.07 -1.12 9.79
N VAL A 88 0.82 -1.33 8.80
CA VAL A 88 1.65 -0.26 8.24
C VAL A 88 0.86 0.47 7.16
N ALA A 89 0.35 1.66 7.51
CA ALA A 89 -0.48 2.53 6.67
C ALA A 89 0.24 3.83 6.28
N LEU A 90 1.56 3.79 6.23
CA LEU A 90 2.43 4.86 5.72
C LEU A 90 2.55 4.80 4.19
N LYS A 91 2.98 5.89 3.58
CA LYS A 91 3.44 5.84 2.19
C LYS A 91 4.72 4.99 2.09
N ALA A 92 4.93 4.32 0.96
CA ALA A 92 6.03 3.36 0.80
C ALA A 92 7.41 3.98 1.13
N HIS A 93 7.69 5.19 0.66
CA HIS A 93 8.95 5.89 0.95
C HIS A 93 9.13 6.26 2.43
N GLN A 94 8.08 6.31 3.23
CA GLN A 94 8.16 6.54 4.67
C GLN A 94 8.34 5.23 5.45
N ALA A 95 7.78 4.13 4.95
CA ALA A 95 7.78 2.86 5.65
C ALA A 95 9.18 2.29 5.86
N TRP A 96 10.00 2.23 4.81
CA TRP A 96 11.36 1.72 4.94
C TRP A 96 12.26 2.63 5.82
N GLN A 97 12.03 3.97 5.78
CA GLN A 97 12.76 4.93 6.63
C GLN A 97 12.43 4.78 8.11
N THR A 98 11.26 4.25 8.43
CA THR A 98 10.79 4.09 9.81
C THR A 98 10.73 2.63 10.26
N ALA A 99 11.35 1.71 9.51
CA ALA A 99 11.31 0.27 9.81
C ALA A 99 11.83 -0.05 11.24
N GLU A 100 12.88 0.63 11.69
CA GLU A 100 13.44 0.46 13.04
C GLU A 100 12.43 0.81 14.14
N ASN A 101 11.56 1.80 13.88
CA ASN A 101 10.55 2.24 14.86
C ASN A 101 9.43 1.21 15.07
N ILE A 102 9.32 0.21 14.20
CA ILE A 102 8.34 -0.88 14.34
C ILE A 102 8.84 -1.94 15.34
N THR A 103 10.15 -2.06 15.53
CA THR A 103 10.77 -3.12 16.38
C THR A 103 10.14 -3.25 17.77
N PRO A 104 9.86 -2.17 18.53
CA PRO A 104 9.26 -2.30 19.86
C PRO A 104 7.87 -2.93 19.86
N LEU A 105 7.17 -2.93 18.72
CA LEU A 105 5.82 -3.48 18.54
C LEU A 105 5.84 -4.97 18.21
N LEU A 106 7.01 -5.53 17.83
CA LEU A 106 7.14 -6.89 17.33
C LEU A 106 7.40 -7.88 18.47
N GLY A 107 6.40 -8.67 18.83
CA GLY A 107 6.55 -9.88 19.63
C GLY A 107 6.87 -11.09 18.72
N PRO A 108 6.99 -12.31 19.30
CA PRO A 108 7.29 -13.52 18.54
C PRO A 108 6.30 -13.79 17.40
N ASP A 109 5.01 -13.60 17.64
CA ASP A 109 3.92 -13.96 16.73
C ASP A 109 3.27 -12.75 16.05
N THR A 110 3.81 -11.53 16.22
CA THR A 110 3.26 -10.32 15.61
C THR A 110 3.21 -10.42 14.09
N ALA A 111 2.04 -10.23 13.52
CA ALA A 111 1.85 -10.11 12.07
C ALA A 111 1.96 -8.64 11.62
N VAL A 112 2.60 -8.41 10.47
CA VAL A 112 2.74 -7.07 9.89
C VAL A 112 1.96 -6.97 8.59
N VAL A 113 0.93 -6.13 8.59
CA VAL A 113 0.02 -5.94 7.44
C VAL A 113 0.46 -4.73 6.64
N THR A 114 0.86 -4.94 5.39
CA THR A 114 1.33 -3.85 4.51
C THR A 114 0.17 -3.26 3.72
N MET A 115 -0.36 -2.11 4.16
CA MET A 115 -1.50 -1.43 3.51
C MET A 115 -1.07 -0.30 2.57
N GLN A 116 0.02 -0.49 1.88
CA GLN A 116 0.61 0.47 0.95
C GLN A 116 0.13 0.24 -0.49
N ASN A 117 0.21 1.28 -1.31
CA ASN A 117 0.06 1.14 -2.76
C ASN A 117 1.36 0.59 -3.37
N GLY A 118 1.25 -0.09 -4.50
CA GLY A 118 2.40 -0.61 -5.22
C GLY A 118 2.76 -2.05 -4.85
N ILE A 119 3.97 -2.44 -5.21
CA ILE A 119 4.53 -3.75 -4.86
C ILE A 119 5.11 -3.66 -3.44
N PRO A 120 4.77 -4.61 -2.56
CA PRO A 120 5.31 -4.63 -1.20
C PRO A 120 6.74 -5.17 -1.16
N TRP A 121 7.51 -4.74 -0.14
CA TRP A 121 8.90 -5.15 0.08
C TRP A 121 9.09 -6.67 0.21
N TRP A 122 8.11 -7.40 0.74
CA TRP A 122 8.14 -8.86 0.93
C TRP A 122 7.74 -9.64 -0.34
N TYR A 123 7.55 -8.98 -1.48
CA TYR A 123 6.89 -9.56 -2.67
C TYR A 123 7.44 -10.93 -3.08
N PHE A 124 8.74 -11.15 -3.06
CA PHE A 124 9.37 -12.40 -3.44
C PHE A 124 9.58 -13.38 -2.28
N HIS A 125 9.07 -13.09 -1.08
CA HIS A 125 9.04 -14.05 0.01
C HIS A 125 8.09 -15.21 -0.30
N GLY A 126 8.52 -16.46 -0.06
CA GLY A 126 7.74 -17.64 -0.38
C GLY A 126 7.64 -17.98 -1.87
N PHE A 127 8.45 -17.33 -2.73
CA PHE A 127 8.68 -17.81 -4.09
C PHE A 127 9.64 -18.97 -4.10
N GLU A 128 9.52 -19.80 -5.14
CA GLU A 128 10.46 -20.88 -5.45
C GLU A 128 11.34 -20.49 -6.64
N GLY A 129 12.48 -21.24 -6.81
CA GLY A 129 13.38 -21.05 -7.94
C GLY A 129 14.16 -19.74 -7.91
N GLN A 130 14.42 -19.19 -9.09
CA GLN A 130 15.35 -18.06 -9.28
C GLN A 130 14.89 -16.73 -8.65
N TYR A 131 13.61 -16.59 -8.31
CA TYR A 131 13.07 -15.38 -7.70
C TYR A 131 12.92 -15.50 -6.17
N ALA A 132 13.31 -16.64 -5.59
CA ALA A 132 13.15 -16.89 -4.16
C ALA A 132 13.95 -15.90 -3.31
N GLY A 133 13.26 -15.15 -2.46
CA GLY A 133 13.89 -14.23 -1.51
C GLY A 133 14.56 -13.00 -2.11
N LEU A 134 14.29 -12.65 -3.38
CA LEU A 134 14.77 -11.40 -3.97
C LEU A 134 14.22 -10.19 -3.22
N GLN A 135 15.05 -9.20 -3.01
CA GLN A 135 14.71 -7.94 -2.37
C GLN A 135 14.63 -6.82 -3.40
N LEU A 136 13.59 -6.02 -3.32
CA LEU A 136 13.32 -4.93 -4.26
C LEU A 136 13.81 -3.60 -3.70
N GLN A 137 14.88 -3.06 -4.26
CA GLN A 137 15.52 -1.84 -3.79
C GLN A 137 14.61 -0.60 -3.93
N SER A 138 13.75 -0.57 -4.93
CA SER A 138 12.81 0.54 -5.15
C SER A 138 11.81 0.74 -4.00
N VAL A 139 11.53 -0.29 -3.20
CA VAL A 139 10.55 -0.24 -2.11
C VAL A 139 11.14 -0.56 -0.74
N ASP A 140 12.33 -1.14 -0.71
CA ASP A 140 13.06 -1.48 0.51
C ASP A 140 14.57 -1.31 0.30
N PRO A 141 15.06 -0.07 0.18
CA PRO A 141 16.48 0.22 0.05
C PRO A 141 17.29 -0.46 1.16
N ASP A 142 18.37 -1.12 0.78
CA ASP A 142 19.27 -1.90 1.65
C ASP A 142 18.59 -3.04 2.42
N GLY A 143 17.36 -3.43 2.04
CA GLY A 143 16.62 -4.51 2.68
C GLY A 143 16.28 -4.25 4.14
N LYS A 144 16.03 -3.01 4.51
CA LYS A 144 15.76 -2.62 5.92
C LYS A 144 14.48 -3.24 6.47
N GLN A 145 13.37 -3.17 5.74
CA GLN A 145 12.13 -3.80 6.18
C GLN A 145 12.29 -5.33 6.20
N TRP A 146 12.97 -5.88 5.21
CA TRP A 146 13.24 -7.32 5.14
C TRP A 146 14.03 -7.82 6.35
N SER A 147 15.09 -7.13 6.74
CA SER A 147 15.96 -7.54 7.83
C SER A 147 15.40 -7.24 9.23
N ILE A 148 14.68 -6.13 9.39
CA ILE A 148 14.20 -5.65 10.69
C ILE A 148 12.84 -6.27 11.03
N ILE A 149 11.92 -6.30 10.07
CA ILE A 149 10.56 -6.81 10.29
C ILE A 149 10.53 -8.32 10.15
N GLY A 150 11.19 -8.87 9.12
CA GLY A 150 11.13 -10.26 8.74
C GLY A 150 9.93 -10.57 7.82
N PRO A 151 10.17 -11.12 6.62
CA PRO A 151 9.11 -11.34 5.63
C PRO A 151 8.10 -12.42 6.04
N GLU A 152 8.44 -13.29 6.99
CA GLU A 152 7.55 -14.30 7.58
C GLU A 152 6.40 -13.69 8.39
N ARG A 153 6.55 -12.43 8.83
CA ARG A 153 5.50 -11.68 9.54
C ARG A 153 4.50 -11.06 8.59
N ALA A 154 4.82 -10.96 7.31
CA ALA A 154 4.04 -10.20 6.35
C ALA A 154 2.67 -10.81 6.07
N ILE A 155 1.63 -9.98 6.07
CA ILE A 155 0.33 -10.24 5.46
C ILE A 155 0.15 -9.20 4.35
N GLY A 156 -0.13 -9.69 3.15
CA GLY A 156 -0.43 -8.83 2.01
C GLY A 156 -1.81 -8.22 2.10
N ALA A 157 -1.94 -6.96 1.69
CA ALA A 157 -3.23 -6.28 1.66
C ALA A 157 -3.47 -5.54 0.34
N THR A 158 -4.74 -5.46 -0.05
CA THR A 158 -5.23 -4.52 -1.07
C THR A 158 -6.30 -3.64 -0.47
N VAL A 159 -6.15 -2.32 -0.62
CA VAL A 159 -6.99 -1.29 0.00
C VAL A 159 -7.72 -0.53 -1.09
N TYR A 160 -9.04 -0.54 -1.08
CA TYR A 160 -9.87 0.14 -2.08
C TYR A 160 -10.57 1.40 -1.58
N PRO A 161 -10.74 1.64 -0.26
CA PRO A 161 -11.31 2.90 0.22
C PRO A 161 -10.50 4.12 -0.22
N ALA A 162 -11.23 5.20 -0.47
CA ALA A 162 -10.68 6.54 -0.61
C ALA A 162 -11.12 7.39 0.58
N THR A 163 -10.16 7.94 1.27
CA THR A 163 -10.34 8.76 2.47
C THR A 163 -9.43 9.99 2.40
N GLU A 164 -9.78 11.02 3.14
CA GLU A 164 -9.03 12.27 3.21
C GLU A 164 -9.02 12.82 4.64
N ILE A 165 -7.87 13.33 5.08
CA ILE A 165 -7.81 14.15 6.31
C ILE A 165 -8.28 15.54 5.93
N THR A 166 -9.39 15.99 6.51
CA THR A 166 -9.93 17.34 6.30
C THR A 166 -9.40 18.31 7.35
N GLU A 167 -9.23 17.85 8.58
CA GLU A 167 -8.68 18.58 9.72
C GLU A 167 -7.90 17.61 10.60
N PRO A 168 -7.01 18.09 11.48
CA PRO A 168 -6.36 17.24 12.48
C PRO A 168 -7.38 16.41 13.28
N GLY A 169 -7.21 15.07 13.30
CA GLY A 169 -8.12 14.13 13.95
C GLY A 169 -9.41 13.83 13.19
N VAL A 170 -9.66 14.46 12.02
CA VAL A 170 -10.90 14.28 11.24
C VAL A 170 -10.62 13.66 9.88
N ILE A 171 -11.24 12.52 9.61
CA ILE A 171 -11.15 11.78 8.36
C ILE A 171 -12.50 11.79 7.65
N LYS A 172 -12.48 12.17 6.39
CA LYS A 172 -13.63 12.06 5.50
C LYS A 172 -13.51 10.79 4.67
N HIS A 173 -14.48 9.90 4.81
CA HIS A 173 -14.64 8.75 3.94
C HIS A 173 -15.35 9.17 2.64
N ILE A 174 -14.70 8.96 1.50
CA ILE A 174 -15.21 9.39 0.19
C ILE A 174 -15.98 8.27 -0.49
N TYR A 175 -15.37 7.08 -0.60
CA TYR A 175 -16.00 5.87 -1.12
C TYR A 175 -15.22 4.60 -0.77
N GLY A 176 -15.89 3.45 -0.91
CA GLY A 176 -15.30 2.13 -0.81
C GLY A 176 -15.13 1.65 0.63
N ASP A 177 -15.28 0.36 0.81
CA ASP A 177 -15.22 -0.32 2.11
C ASP A 177 -14.55 -1.70 2.00
N LYS A 178 -13.90 -1.98 0.83
CA LYS A 178 -13.36 -3.29 0.52
C LYS A 178 -11.87 -3.38 0.82
N PHE A 179 -11.49 -4.46 1.48
CA PHE A 179 -10.12 -4.85 1.75
C PHE A 179 -9.89 -6.29 1.33
N GLY A 180 -8.71 -6.57 0.81
CA GLY A 180 -8.30 -7.95 0.53
C GLY A 180 -7.05 -8.28 1.30
N PHE A 181 -6.97 -9.50 1.83
CA PHE A 181 -5.83 -9.98 2.58
C PHE A 181 -5.38 -11.35 2.08
N GLY A 182 -4.12 -11.66 2.23
CA GLY A 182 -3.57 -12.97 1.90
C GLY A 182 -2.15 -13.15 2.41
N GLU A 183 -1.82 -14.40 2.68
CA GLU A 183 -0.46 -14.79 3.05
C GLU A 183 0.46 -14.84 1.83
N PRO A 184 1.77 -14.55 2.00
CA PRO A 184 2.75 -14.74 0.94
C PRO A 184 2.82 -16.18 0.41
N ASP A 185 2.59 -17.17 1.26
CA ASP A 185 2.62 -18.60 0.95
C ASP A 185 1.27 -19.17 0.46
N ARG A 186 0.26 -18.31 0.27
CA ARG A 186 -1.11 -18.64 -0.17
C ARG A 186 -1.96 -19.37 0.88
N SER A 187 -1.43 -19.64 2.06
CA SER A 187 -2.19 -20.32 3.12
C SER A 187 -3.32 -19.44 3.65
N GLU A 188 -4.42 -20.07 4.03
CA GLU A 188 -5.50 -19.43 4.77
C GLU A 188 -5.26 -19.61 6.28
N SER A 189 -4.27 -18.91 6.79
CA SER A 189 -3.78 -19.02 8.17
C SER A 189 -4.80 -18.55 9.21
N ALA A 190 -4.59 -18.95 10.47
CA ALA A 190 -5.42 -18.50 11.58
C ALA A 190 -5.31 -16.97 11.76
N ARG A 191 -4.10 -16.38 11.57
CA ARG A 191 -3.88 -14.94 11.72
C ARG A 191 -4.58 -14.14 10.62
N VAL A 192 -4.61 -14.61 9.37
CA VAL A 192 -5.34 -13.87 8.30
C VAL A 192 -6.86 -13.95 8.51
N LYS A 193 -7.38 -15.09 9.01
CA LYS A 193 -8.81 -15.22 9.36
C LYS A 193 -9.20 -14.30 10.50
N ALA A 194 -8.40 -14.23 11.55
CA ALA A 194 -8.65 -13.37 12.69
C ALA A 194 -8.63 -11.89 12.29
N LEU A 195 -7.66 -11.47 11.45
CA LEU A 195 -7.61 -10.12 10.90
C LEU A 195 -8.89 -9.78 10.09
N ILE A 196 -9.33 -10.67 9.21
CA ILE A 196 -10.54 -10.49 8.43
C ILE A 196 -11.75 -10.34 9.37
N GLY A 197 -11.88 -11.20 10.36
CA GLY A 197 -12.95 -11.10 11.36
C GLY A 197 -12.98 -9.76 12.10
N ALA A 198 -11.81 -9.21 12.46
CA ALA A 198 -11.71 -7.89 13.09
C ALA A 198 -12.18 -6.76 12.15
N PHE A 199 -11.81 -6.82 10.85
CA PHE A 199 -12.30 -5.85 9.86
C PHE A 199 -13.81 -5.94 9.67
N GLU A 200 -14.37 -7.13 9.58
CA GLU A 200 -15.81 -7.36 9.44
C GLU A 200 -16.59 -6.91 10.68
N ALA A 201 -16.07 -7.17 11.87
CA ALA A 201 -16.65 -6.66 13.13
C ALA A 201 -16.68 -5.13 13.17
N GLY A 202 -15.67 -4.46 12.58
CA GLY A 202 -15.64 -3.01 12.38
C GLY A 202 -16.61 -2.49 11.30
N GLY A 203 -17.31 -3.38 10.58
CA GLY A 203 -18.24 -3.02 9.49
C GLY A 203 -17.55 -2.82 8.13
N LEU A 204 -16.31 -3.28 7.98
CA LEU A 204 -15.55 -3.24 6.73
C LEU A 204 -15.73 -4.54 5.95
N LYS A 205 -15.69 -4.46 4.61
CA LYS A 205 -15.74 -5.66 3.76
C LYS A 205 -14.35 -6.22 3.55
N ALA A 206 -13.99 -7.25 4.27
CA ALA A 206 -12.72 -7.94 4.16
C ALA A 206 -12.86 -9.28 3.44
N ARG A 207 -11.84 -9.67 2.66
CA ARG A 207 -11.82 -10.96 1.97
C ARG A 207 -10.44 -11.56 1.96
N PHE A 208 -10.38 -12.89 2.09
CA PHE A 208 -9.18 -13.66 1.83
C PHE A 208 -8.96 -13.83 0.33
N TYR A 209 -7.70 -13.62 -0.09
CA TYR A 209 -7.22 -13.88 -1.44
C TYR A 209 -6.01 -14.81 -1.39
N PRO A 210 -6.16 -16.09 -1.74
CA PRO A 210 -5.00 -17.02 -1.75
C PRO A 210 -3.91 -16.54 -2.71
N GLU A 211 -4.29 -15.95 -3.83
CA GLU A 211 -3.37 -15.34 -4.79
C GLU A 211 -3.30 -13.82 -4.59
N ILE A 212 -2.90 -13.38 -3.39
CA ILE A 212 -2.88 -11.94 -3.05
C ILE A 212 -2.03 -11.13 -4.04
N ARG A 213 -0.96 -11.70 -4.58
CA ARG A 213 -0.10 -11.05 -5.59
C ARG A 213 -0.86 -10.73 -6.87
N ASN A 214 -1.77 -11.59 -7.33
CA ASN A 214 -2.62 -11.30 -8.48
C ASN A 214 -3.51 -10.08 -8.23
N ASN A 215 -4.00 -9.92 -7.00
CA ASN A 215 -4.84 -8.77 -6.59
C ASN A 215 -4.03 -7.49 -6.45
N ILE A 216 -2.79 -7.59 -5.92
CA ILE A 216 -1.83 -6.47 -5.87
C ILE A 216 -1.55 -5.98 -7.29
N TRP A 217 -1.20 -6.87 -8.23
CA TRP A 217 -0.96 -6.51 -9.63
C TRP A 217 -2.18 -5.93 -10.33
N LEU A 218 -3.36 -6.49 -10.09
CA LEU A 218 -4.61 -5.96 -10.68
C LEU A 218 -4.88 -4.51 -10.23
N LYS A 219 -4.62 -4.20 -8.95
CA LYS A 219 -4.72 -2.84 -8.43
C LYS A 219 -3.60 -1.95 -8.97
N LEU A 220 -2.36 -2.44 -8.92
CA LEU A 220 -1.19 -1.75 -9.43
C LEU A 220 -1.36 -1.37 -10.90
N TRP A 221 -1.90 -2.25 -11.72
CA TRP A 221 -2.10 -2.05 -13.15
C TRP A 221 -2.85 -0.76 -13.49
N GLY A 222 -3.82 -0.38 -12.65
CA GLY A 222 -4.44 0.94 -12.76
C GLY A 222 -3.56 2.07 -12.23
N ASN A 223 -2.95 1.87 -11.06
CA ASN A 223 -2.18 2.92 -10.41
C ASN A 223 -0.89 3.28 -11.17
N LEU A 224 -0.21 2.28 -11.75
CA LEU A 224 1.05 2.51 -12.46
C LEU A 224 0.89 3.34 -13.74
N CYS A 225 -0.28 3.32 -14.40
CA CYS A 225 -0.50 4.11 -15.60
C CYS A 225 -1.36 5.35 -15.35
N PHE A 226 -2.53 5.22 -14.72
CA PHE A 226 -3.44 6.38 -14.57
C PHE A 226 -2.91 7.43 -13.61
N ASN A 227 -2.25 7.03 -12.51
CA ASN A 227 -1.76 8.00 -11.53
C ASN A 227 -0.68 8.93 -12.12
N PRO A 228 0.40 8.44 -12.74
CA PRO A 228 1.42 9.32 -13.28
C PRO A 228 0.93 10.10 -14.50
N ILE A 229 0.11 9.52 -15.40
CA ILE A 229 -0.45 10.26 -16.53
C ILE A 229 -1.34 11.41 -16.04
N SER A 230 -2.22 11.14 -15.08
CA SER A 230 -3.06 12.18 -14.44
C SER A 230 -2.19 13.24 -13.74
N ALA A 231 -1.14 12.83 -13.04
CA ALA A 231 -0.19 13.73 -12.40
C ALA A 231 0.55 14.62 -13.40
N LEU A 232 0.94 14.10 -14.55
CA LEU A 232 1.63 14.84 -15.62
C LEU A 232 0.72 15.83 -16.34
N THR A 233 -0.52 15.43 -16.61
CA THR A 233 -1.45 16.18 -17.46
C THR A 233 -2.40 17.08 -16.67
N GLY A 234 -2.60 16.82 -15.37
CA GLY A 234 -3.66 17.46 -14.58
C GLY A 234 -5.06 16.91 -14.85
N ALA A 235 -5.19 15.93 -15.75
CA ALA A 235 -6.48 15.38 -16.17
C ALA A 235 -7.06 14.41 -15.14
N THR A 236 -8.39 14.33 -15.08
CA THR A 236 -9.13 13.35 -14.28
C THR A 236 -9.07 11.95 -14.90
N LEU A 237 -9.42 10.95 -14.14
CA LEU A 237 -9.31 9.54 -14.51
C LEU A 237 -10.12 9.19 -15.78
N ASP A 238 -11.33 9.70 -15.89
CA ASP A 238 -12.19 9.53 -17.07
C ASP A 238 -11.56 10.13 -18.33
N VAL A 239 -10.99 11.33 -18.23
CA VAL A 239 -10.29 11.98 -19.35
C VAL A 239 -9.09 11.17 -19.78
N VAL A 240 -8.22 10.77 -18.85
CA VAL A 240 -7.04 9.91 -19.15
C VAL A 240 -7.46 8.60 -19.82
N ALA A 241 -8.57 8.00 -19.39
CA ALA A 241 -9.03 6.72 -19.90
C ALA A 241 -9.81 6.80 -21.23
N THR A 242 -10.29 7.99 -21.66
CA THR A 242 -11.12 8.16 -22.86
C THR A 242 -10.44 8.94 -23.97
N ASP A 243 -9.54 9.89 -23.68
CA ASP A 243 -8.74 10.57 -24.69
C ASP A 243 -7.84 9.57 -25.41
N SER A 244 -7.83 9.60 -26.74
CA SER A 244 -7.14 8.57 -27.55
C SER A 244 -5.63 8.53 -27.32
N GLY A 245 -4.99 9.67 -27.07
CA GLY A 245 -3.56 9.78 -26.83
C GLY A 245 -3.17 9.18 -25.48
N THR A 246 -3.75 9.70 -24.39
CA THR A 246 -3.45 9.24 -23.03
C THR A 246 -3.92 7.80 -22.76
N ARG A 247 -5.05 7.38 -23.37
CA ARG A 247 -5.50 5.98 -23.37
C ARG A 247 -4.48 5.06 -24.04
N GLY A 248 -3.88 5.52 -25.16
CA GLY A 248 -2.82 4.78 -25.86
C GLY A 248 -1.60 4.57 -25.00
N VAL A 249 -1.12 5.62 -24.32
CA VAL A 249 0.00 5.53 -23.36
C VAL A 249 -0.34 4.58 -22.21
N ALA A 250 -1.52 4.72 -21.59
CA ALA A 250 -1.96 3.85 -20.51
C ALA A 250 -2.01 2.37 -20.94
N ARG A 251 -2.47 2.09 -22.16
CA ARG A 251 -2.48 0.74 -22.75
C ARG A 251 -1.07 0.18 -22.90
N ALA A 252 -0.14 0.95 -23.48
CA ALA A 252 1.23 0.52 -23.67
C ALA A 252 1.91 0.15 -22.33
N MET A 253 1.77 1.02 -21.32
CA MET A 253 2.26 0.74 -19.96
C MET A 253 1.63 -0.51 -19.35
N MET A 254 0.33 -0.75 -19.57
CA MET A 254 -0.34 -1.96 -19.08
C MET A 254 0.16 -3.22 -19.79
N GLU A 255 0.44 -3.16 -21.09
CA GLU A 255 0.98 -4.29 -21.89
C GLU A 255 2.40 -4.66 -21.44
N GLU A 256 3.24 -3.66 -21.15
CA GLU A 256 4.57 -3.89 -20.58
C GLU A 256 4.47 -4.53 -19.18
N ALA A 257 3.67 -3.97 -18.30
CA ALA A 257 3.45 -4.51 -16.96
C ALA A 257 2.83 -5.92 -16.97
N GLU A 258 1.96 -6.22 -17.94
CA GLU A 258 1.40 -7.56 -18.10
C GLU A 258 2.47 -8.59 -18.47
N LYS A 259 3.40 -8.23 -19.36
CA LYS A 259 4.52 -9.12 -19.74
C LYS A 259 5.38 -9.47 -18.52
N ILE A 260 5.72 -8.45 -17.70
CA ILE A 260 6.50 -8.64 -16.47
C ILE A 260 5.73 -9.55 -15.52
N ALA A 261 4.49 -9.21 -15.21
CA ALA A 261 3.64 -9.93 -14.26
C ALA A 261 3.47 -11.40 -14.65
N ARG A 262 3.25 -11.68 -15.95
CA ARG A 262 3.13 -13.06 -16.45
C ARG A 262 4.41 -13.87 -16.31
N ARG A 263 5.59 -13.26 -16.48
CA ARG A 263 6.89 -13.94 -16.29
C ARG A 263 7.13 -14.38 -14.84
N ILE A 264 6.52 -13.69 -13.88
CA ILE A 264 6.60 -14.04 -12.47
C ILE A 264 5.36 -14.80 -11.97
N GLY A 265 4.53 -15.34 -12.88
CA GLY A 265 3.40 -16.22 -12.55
C GLY A 265 2.12 -15.53 -12.14
N VAL A 266 1.97 -14.22 -12.39
CA VAL A 266 0.72 -13.49 -12.12
C VAL A 266 -0.31 -13.76 -13.22
N HIS A 267 -1.56 -13.95 -12.81
CA HIS A 267 -2.70 -14.17 -13.71
C HIS A 267 -3.75 -13.07 -13.56
N PHE A 268 -3.98 -12.32 -14.63
CA PHE A 268 -5.05 -11.32 -14.68
C PHE A 268 -6.39 -11.96 -15.06
N ARG A 269 -7.45 -11.62 -14.33
CA ARG A 269 -8.82 -12.09 -14.59
C ARG A 269 -9.62 -11.17 -15.51
N VAL A 270 -9.03 -10.03 -15.90
CA VAL A 270 -9.60 -9.05 -16.80
C VAL A 270 -8.56 -8.67 -17.85
N ASP A 271 -9.01 -8.33 -19.05
CA ASP A 271 -8.15 -7.79 -20.09
C ASP A 271 -7.91 -6.27 -19.92
N ILE A 272 -6.90 -5.77 -20.63
CA ILE A 272 -6.50 -4.36 -20.58
C ILE A 272 -7.64 -3.42 -20.98
N THR A 273 -8.38 -3.77 -22.06
CA THR A 273 -9.48 -2.93 -22.54
C THR A 273 -10.56 -2.76 -21.47
N ARG A 274 -10.99 -3.88 -20.88
CA ARG A 274 -11.97 -3.86 -19.81
C ARG A 274 -11.47 -3.13 -18.57
N ARG A 275 -10.16 -3.20 -18.28
CA ARG A 275 -9.56 -2.48 -17.15
C ARG A 275 -9.57 -0.97 -17.38
N ILE A 276 -9.26 -0.51 -18.60
CA ILE A 276 -9.29 0.91 -18.97
C ILE A 276 -10.74 1.43 -18.99
N ASP A 277 -11.68 0.67 -19.58
CA ASP A 277 -13.11 1.06 -19.62
C ASP A 277 -13.70 1.14 -18.21
N GLY A 278 -13.28 0.23 -17.31
CA GLY A 278 -13.63 0.30 -15.90
C GLY A 278 -13.11 1.58 -15.22
N ALA A 279 -11.92 2.05 -15.59
CA ALA A 279 -11.39 3.31 -15.09
C ALA A 279 -12.18 4.52 -15.63
N ALA A 280 -12.55 4.52 -16.91
CA ALA A 280 -13.39 5.55 -17.52
C ALA A 280 -14.74 5.68 -16.81
N SER A 281 -15.35 4.56 -16.38
CA SER A 281 -16.64 4.53 -15.69
C SER A 281 -16.64 5.12 -14.29
N VAL A 282 -15.48 5.36 -13.69
CA VAL A 282 -15.36 6.01 -12.37
C VAL A 282 -15.75 7.49 -12.43
N GLY A 283 -15.65 8.11 -13.61
CA GLY A 283 -15.97 9.52 -13.83
C GLY A 283 -14.82 10.47 -13.49
N ALA A 284 -15.14 11.74 -13.28
CA ALA A 284 -14.19 12.84 -13.08
C ALA A 284 -13.48 12.73 -11.70
N HIS A 285 -12.74 11.64 -11.51
CA HIS A 285 -11.97 11.38 -10.31
C HIS A 285 -10.52 11.87 -10.47
N ARG A 286 -10.04 12.68 -9.52
CA ARG A 286 -8.62 13.04 -9.40
C ARG A 286 -7.86 11.91 -8.74
N THR A 287 -6.86 11.38 -9.42
CA THR A 287 -6.05 10.28 -8.87
C THR A 287 -5.32 10.70 -7.58
N SER A 288 -4.95 9.74 -6.74
CA SER A 288 -4.23 10.03 -5.48
C SER A 288 -2.92 10.78 -5.71
N MET A 289 -2.18 10.45 -6.76
CA MET A 289 -0.92 11.12 -7.10
C MET A 289 -1.14 12.57 -7.54
N LEU A 290 -2.19 12.85 -8.34
CA LEU A 290 -2.56 14.21 -8.71
C LEU A 290 -2.99 15.02 -7.48
N GLN A 291 -3.77 14.42 -6.56
CA GLN A 291 -4.14 15.07 -5.31
C GLN A 291 -2.93 15.38 -4.42
N ASP A 292 -1.91 14.50 -4.42
CA ASP A 292 -0.68 14.76 -3.69
C ASP A 292 0.10 15.94 -4.26
N ILE A 293 0.22 16.03 -5.60
CA ILE A 293 0.82 17.18 -6.29
C ILE A 293 0.09 18.46 -5.94
N ASP A 294 -1.23 18.48 -6.04
CA ASP A 294 -2.05 19.67 -5.74
C ASP A 294 -1.87 20.17 -4.30
N LYS A 295 -1.59 19.26 -3.38
CA LYS A 295 -1.42 19.55 -1.96
C LYS A 295 0.06 19.69 -1.55
N GLY A 296 1.00 19.67 -2.50
CA GLY A 296 2.43 19.75 -2.24
C GLY A 296 2.95 18.58 -1.38
N ARG A 297 2.37 17.40 -1.52
CA ARG A 297 2.75 16.21 -0.75
C ARG A 297 3.60 15.26 -1.60
N PRO A 298 4.58 14.56 -0.98
CA PRO A 298 5.39 13.57 -1.67
C PRO A 298 4.57 12.52 -2.40
N ILE A 299 4.98 12.20 -3.65
CA ILE A 299 4.34 11.22 -4.53
C ILE A 299 5.03 9.85 -4.47
N GLU A 300 4.28 8.78 -4.74
CA GLU A 300 4.75 7.38 -4.59
C GLU A 300 5.17 6.79 -5.95
N LEU A 301 6.13 7.42 -6.65
CA LEU A 301 6.56 6.94 -7.97
C LEU A 301 7.32 5.62 -7.89
N ASP A 302 8.24 5.47 -6.93
CA ASP A 302 9.11 4.30 -6.88
C ASP A 302 8.33 3.03 -6.53
N ALA A 303 7.36 3.11 -5.63
CA ALA A 303 6.50 1.97 -5.28
C ALA A 303 5.51 1.56 -6.39
N LEU A 304 5.22 2.46 -7.34
CA LEU A 304 4.27 2.21 -8.43
C LEU A 304 4.95 1.94 -9.77
N LEU A 305 5.96 2.70 -10.14
CA LEU A 305 6.66 2.59 -11.43
C LEU A 305 8.10 2.13 -11.28
N GLY A 306 8.88 2.72 -10.37
CA GLY A 306 10.28 2.35 -10.17
C GLY A 306 10.46 0.87 -9.87
N VAL A 307 9.61 0.32 -8.99
CA VAL A 307 9.61 -1.11 -8.67
C VAL A 307 9.24 -1.99 -9.88
N VAL A 308 8.35 -1.54 -10.76
CA VAL A 308 8.00 -2.28 -11.97
C VAL A 308 9.14 -2.28 -12.97
N GLN A 309 9.85 -1.15 -13.11
CA GLN A 309 11.08 -1.07 -13.90
C GLN A 309 12.19 -1.98 -13.33
N GLU A 310 12.38 -2.02 -12.01
CA GLU A 310 13.31 -2.94 -11.36
C GLU A 310 12.93 -4.41 -11.65
N MET A 311 11.65 -4.75 -11.49
CA MET A 311 11.16 -6.11 -11.81
C MET A 311 11.31 -6.45 -13.30
N ALA A 312 11.15 -5.48 -14.19
CA ALA A 312 11.36 -5.65 -15.61
C ALA A 312 12.80 -6.10 -15.94
N ARG A 313 13.80 -5.47 -15.28
CA ARG A 313 15.22 -5.87 -15.40
C ARG A 313 15.43 -7.30 -14.87
N ILE A 314 14.81 -7.68 -13.74
CA ILE A 314 14.91 -9.03 -13.16
C ILE A 314 14.38 -10.10 -14.12
N VAL A 315 13.32 -9.80 -14.87
CA VAL A 315 12.67 -10.77 -15.77
C VAL A 315 13.01 -10.54 -17.25
N ASP A 316 13.94 -9.65 -17.56
CA ASP A 316 14.39 -9.33 -18.93
C ASP A 316 13.21 -8.93 -19.85
N VAL A 317 12.54 -7.84 -19.51
CA VAL A 317 11.44 -7.23 -20.27
C VAL A 317 11.71 -5.76 -20.46
N GLU A 318 11.69 -5.28 -21.69
CA GLU A 318 11.80 -3.85 -22.01
C GLU A 318 10.51 -3.10 -21.62
N THR A 319 10.68 -1.86 -21.11
CA THR A 319 9.58 -1.04 -20.61
C THR A 319 9.62 0.41 -21.12
N PRO A 320 9.71 0.64 -22.45
CA PRO A 320 9.92 1.98 -23.00
C PRO A 320 8.82 2.99 -22.63
N ALA A 321 7.55 2.56 -22.55
CA ALA A 321 6.45 3.44 -22.14
C ALA A 321 6.51 3.76 -20.63
N ILE A 322 6.75 2.76 -19.78
CA ILE A 322 6.91 2.94 -18.33
C ILE A 322 8.11 3.83 -18.05
N ASP A 323 9.26 3.59 -18.69
CA ASP A 323 10.50 4.34 -18.50
C ASP A 323 10.31 5.83 -18.86
N THR A 324 9.66 6.09 -20.00
CA THR A 324 9.37 7.45 -20.46
C THR A 324 8.47 8.18 -19.45
N VAL A 325 7.37 7.55 -19.04
CA VAL A 325 6.42 8.18 -18.10
C VAL A 325 7.05 8.35 -16.72
N LEU A 326 7.85 7.38 -16.26
CA LEU A 326 8.58 7.48 -14.99
C LEU A 326 9.56 8.64 -14.99
N ALA A 327 10.38 8.79 -16.04
CA ALA A 327 11.34 9.90 -16.17
C ALA A 327 10.65 11.26 -16.12
N LEU A 328 9.56 11.44 -16.90
CA LEU A 328 8.79 12.68 -16.93
C LEU A 328 8.11 12.96 -15.58
N ALA A 329 7.56 11.95 -14.93
CA ALA A 329 6.89 12.09 -13.63
C ALA A 329 7.89 12.41 -12.51
N LYS A 330 9.08 11.79 -12.50
CA LYS A 330 10.19 12.14 -11.59
C LYS A 330 10.60 13.60 -11.77
N GLN A 331 10.81 14.03 -13.03
CA GLN A 331 11.20 15.42 -13.31
C GLN A 331 10.13 16.41 -12.85
N ARG A 332 8.84 16.15 -13.11
CA ARG A 332 7.75 16.99 -12.60
C ARG A 332 7.73 17.03 -11.07
N GLY A 333 7.86 15.89 -10.42
CA GLY A 333 7.91 15.79 -8.95
C GLY A 333 9.08 16.59 -8.35
N ARG A 334 10.27 16.50 -8.94
CA ARG A 334 11.46 17.28 -8.54
C ARG A 334 11.21 18.78 -8.70
N THR A 335 10.68 19.21 -9.85
CA THR A 335 10.38 20.62 -10.12
C THR A 335 9.38 21.21 -9.13
N GLN A 336 8.47 20.40 -8.61
CA GLN A 336 7.45 20.81 -7.63
C GLN A 336 7.84 20.53 -6.18
N GLY A 337 9.02 19.93 -5.94
CA GLY A 337 9.49 19.59 -4.59
C GLY A 337 8.66 18.49 -3.89
N VAL A 338 7.94 17.66 -4.67
CA VAL A 338 7.06 16.60 -4.16
C VAL A 338 7.56 15.17 -4.47
N TYR A 339 8.68 15.05 -5.14
CA TYR A 339 9.36 13.77 -5.31
C TYR A 339 10.48 13.68 -4.27
N PRO A 340 10.39 12.73 -3.35
CA PRO A 340 11.46 12.53 -2.38
C PRO A 340 12.73 12.12 -3.13
N VAL A 341 13.83 12.79 -2.81
CA VAL A 341 15.14 12.39 -3.31
C VAL A 341 15.51 11.13 -2.53
N PHE A 342 15.33 9.97 -3.14
CA PHE A 342 16.04 8.78 -2.70
C PHE A 342 17.54 9.02 -3.03
N PRO A 343 18.49 8.53 -2.22
CA PRO A 343 19.86 8.46 -2.69
C PRO A 343 19.79 7.74 -4.04
N GLU A 344 20.14 8.45 -5.11
CA GLU A 344 20.26 7.84 -6.42
C GLU A 344 21.29 6.73 -6.24
N LEU A 345 20.92 5.50 -6.57
CA LEU A 345 21.91 4.50 -6.92
C LEU A 345 22.69 5.20 -8.03
N GLU A 346 23.93 5.60 -7.76
CA GLU A 346 24.81 6.16 -8.77
C GLU A 346 24.83 5.13 -9.89
N GLU A 347 24.06 5.38 -10.96
CA GLU A 347 24.29 4.72 -12.22
C GLU A 347 25.72 5.15 -12.55
N GLU A 348 26.66 4.21 -12.52
CA GLU A 348 27.98 4.40 -13.11
C GLU A 348 27.70 4.73 -14.59
N ASP A 349 27.59 6.02 -14.89
CA ASP A 349 27.68 6.51 -16.26
C ASP A 349 29.08 6.13 -16.74
N GLU A 350 29.19 4.97 -17.38
CA GLU A 350 30.27 4.73 -18.33
C GLU A 350 30.15 5.81 -19.41
N VAL A 351 30.84 6.92 -19.17
CA VAL A 351 31.09 7.91 -20.18
C VAL A 351 31.87 7.21 -21.28
N LEU A 352 31.12 6.75 -22.31
CA LEU A 352 31.73 6.37 -23.58
C LEU A 352 32.43 7.62 -24.11
N THR A 353 33.71 7.76 -23.80
CA THR A 353 34.59 8.67 -24.53
C THR A 353 34.73 8.12 -25.94
N VAL A 354 34.04 8.74 -26.87
CA VAL A 354 34.28 8.55 -28.30
C VAL A 354 35.54 9.32 -28.63
N ASP A 355 36.63 8.60 -28.89
CA ASP A 355 37.84 9.11 -29.55
C ASP A 355 37.60 9.34 -31.05
#